data_3018391dfb821b77abe240a505be6497
#
_entry.id   3018391dfb821b77abe240a505be6497
#
_cell.length_a   1.000
_cell.length_b   1.000
_cell.length_c   1.000
_cell.angle_alpha   90.00
_cell.angle_beta   90.00
_cell.angle_gamma   90.00
#
_symmetry.space_group_name_H-M   'P 1'
#
loop_
_entity.id
_entity.type
_entity.pdbx_description
1 polymer ?
#
loop_
_entity_poly.entity_id
_entity_poly.type
_entity_poly.pdbx_seq_one_letter_code
_entity_poly.pdbx_strand_id
1 'polypeptide(L)'
;MNTTITTDELIRLFKQVRTNTEQICSPLETEDYVVQPVAEVSPPKWHLGHTTWFFETFLLKTYSTGYKEFDPQYNYVFNSYYETIGARVIRTDRGNLSRPTVKDVYRYRRYVDAAMMEWLHNSPVTAEI
;
A
#
# COMPACT_ATOMS: atom_id res chain seq x y z
N MET A 1 12.99 -16.64 25.24
CA MET A 1 12.03 -17.50 24.54
C MET A 1 11.70 -16.88 23.19
N ASN A 2 11.93 -17.61 22.14
CA ASN A 2 11.65 -17.11 20.80
C ASN A 2 10.17 -17.32 20.46
N THR A 3 9.50 -16.22 20.21
CA THR A 3 8.14 -16.27 19.66
C THR A 3 8.25 -16.24 18.15
N THR A 4 7.98 -17.37 17.52
CA THR A 4 8.01 -17.45 16.06
C THR A 4 6.60 -17.26 15.53
N ILE A 5 6.40 -16.26 14.69
CA ILE A 5 5.13 -16.05 14.00
C ILE A 5 5.02 -17.07 12.87
N THR A 6 3.93 -17.82 12.85
CA THR A 6 3.68 -18.79 11.78
C THR A 6 3.24 -18.04 10.51
N THR A 7 3.36 -18.70 9.37
CA THR A 7 2.86 -18.16 8.10
C THR A 7 1.37 -17.87 8.17
N ASP A 8 0.59 -18.75 8.78
CA ASP A 8 -0.86 -18.56 8.93
C ASP A 8 -1.19 -17.34 9.78
N GLU A 9 -0.45 -17.13 10.86
CA GLU A 9 -0.63 -15.94 11.71
C GLU A 9 -0.29 -14.66 10.95
N LEU A 10 0.79 -14.68 10.16
CA LEU A 10 1.22 -13.54 9.38
C LEU A 10 0.18 -13.19 8.32
N ILE A 11 -0.37 -14.19 7.63
CA ILE A 11 -1.43 -13.99 6.65
C ILE A 11 -2.66 -13.38 7.31
N ARG A 12 -3.05 -13.89 8.48
CA ARG A 12 -4.19 -13.36 9.24
C ARG A 12 -3.98 -11.90 9.62
N LEU A 13 -2.79 -11.56 10.12
CA LEU A 13 -2.46 -10.20 10.51
C LEU A 13 -2.44 -9.25 9.29
N PHE A 14 -1.90 -9.71 8.19
CA PHE A 14 -1.89 -8.93 6.95
C PHE A 14 -3.32 -8.61 6.51
N LYS A 15 -4.18 -9.61 6.44
CA LYS A 15 -5.59 -9.41 6.08
C LYS A 15 -6.28 -8.44 7.03
N GLN A 16 -6.05 -8.58 8.32
CA GLN A 16 -6.67 -7.73 9.33
C GLN A 16 -6.28 -6.28 9.17
N VAL A 17 -4.98 -6.00 8.98
CA VAL A 17 -4.47 -4.64 8.81
C VAL A 17 -5.05 -4.02 7.53
N ARG A 18 -5.07 -4.76 6.44
CA ARG A 18 -5.59 -4.25 5.17
C ARG A 18 -7.09 -3.97 5.26
N THR A 19 -7.84 -4.86 5.89
CA THR A 19 -9.28 -4.69 6.09
C THR A 19 -9.58 -3.51 7.01
N ASN A 20 -8.82 -3.35 8.10
CA ASN A 20 -9.02 -2.24 9.04
C ASN A 20 -8.87 -0.89 8.35
N THR A 21 -7.87 -0.73 7.49
CA THR A 21 -7.67 0.52 6.74
C THR A 21 -8.90 0.84 5.89
N GLU A 22 -9.44 -0.16 5.20
CA GLU A 22 -10.62 0.05 4.35
C GLU A 22 -11.88 0.30 5.17
N GLN A 23 -12.01 -0.34 6.35
CA GLN A 23 -13.14 -0.10 7.25
C GLN A 23 -13.15 1.34 7.79
N ILE A 24 -11.98 1.89 8.09
CA ILE A 24 -11.86 3.29 8.53
C ILE A 24 -12.41 4.22 7.46
N CYS A 25 -12.19 3.90 6.19
CA CYS A 25 -12.65 4.71 5.07
C CYS A 25 -14.09 4.43 4.66
N SER A 26 -14.71 3.36 5.16
CA SER A 26 -16.02 2.91 4.68
C SER A 26 -17.14 3.95 4.79
N PRO A 27 -17.19 4.85 5.80
CA PRO A 27 -18.23 5.89 5.85
C PRO A 27 -17.99 7.06 4.90
N LEU A 28 -16.85 7.10 4.20
CA LEU A 28 -16.52 8.23 3.33
C LEU A 28 -17.24 8.12 1.99
N GLU A 29 -17.68 9.27 1.47
CA GLU A 29 -18.05 9.40 0.06
C GLU A 29 -16.80 9.59 -0.78
N THR A 30 -16.91 9.38 -2.10
CA THR A 30 -15.74 9.47 -2.99
C THR A 30 -15.02 10.80 -2.87
N GLU A 31 -15.76 11.90 -2.76
CA GLU A 31 -15.17 13.24 -2.65
C GLU A 31 -14.34 13.42 -1.39
N ASP A 32 -14.68 12.70 -0.31
CA ASP A 32 -13.97 12.81 0.97
C ASP A 32 -12.57 12.22 0.89
N TYR A 33 -12.36 11.24 0.02
CA TYR A 33 -11.07 10.57 -0.12
C TYR A 33 -9.97 11.47 -0.67
N VAL A 34 -10.33 12.58 -1.31
CA VAL A 34 -9.38 13.42 -2.04
C VAL A 34 -9.07 14.73 -1.33
N VAL A 35 -9.71 15.00 -0.21
CA VAL A 35 -9.54 16.24 0.54
C VAL A 35 -8.24 16.23 1.34
N GLN A 36 -7.47 17.30 1.23
CA GLN A 36 -6.31 17.57 2.07
C GLN A 36 -6.62 18.84 2.87
N PRO A 37 -7.17 18.69 4.09
CA PRO A 37 -7.65 19.85 4.83
C PRO A 37 -6.56 20.78 5.32
N VAL A 38 -5.35 20.26 5.56
CA VAL A 38 -4.17 21.02 5.90
C VAL A 38 -2.96 20.39 5.22
N ALA A 39 -1.89 21.17 5.03
CA ALA A 39 -0.72 20.72 4.29
C ALA A 39 -0.03 19.49 4.89
N GLU A 40 -0.13 19.32 6.21
CA GLU A 40 0.54 18.23 6.93
C GLU A 40 -0.24 16.91 6.86
N VAL A 41 -1.50 16.93 6.43
CA VAL A 41 -2.36 15.76 6.42
C VAL A 41 -2.66 15.37 4.98
N SER A 42 -2.17 14.20 4.57
CA SER A 42 -2.44 13.68 3.23
C SER A 42 -3.87 13.14 3.11
N PRO A 43 -4.47 13.19 1.90
CA PRO A 43 -5.82 12.66 1.70
C PRO A 43 -5.90 11.15 1.99
N PRO A 44 -7.07 10.64 2.40
CA PRO A 44 -7.26 9.18 2.57
C PRO A 44 -6.87 8.37 1.33
N LYS A 45 -7.19 8.86 0.13
CA LYS A 45 -6.78 8.19 -1.11
C LYS A 45 -5.27 7.96 -1.16
N TRP A 46 -4.50 8.96 -0.77
CA TRP A 46 -3.04 8.85 -0.78
C TRP A 46 -2.57 7.78 0.22
N HIS A 47 -3.14 7.76 1.43
CA HIS A 47 -2.77 6.76 2.45
C HIS A 47 -3.10 5.34 1.99
N LEU A 48 -4.25 5.14 1.36
CA LEU A 48 -4.62 3.84 0.82
C LEU A 48 -3.62 3.36 -0.24
N GLY A 49 -3.18 4.27 -1.10
CA GLY A 49 -2.17 3.96 -2.12
C GLY A 49 -0.78 3.77 -1.52
N HIS A 50 -0.39 4.64 -0.59
CA HIS A 50 0.93 4.59 0.03
C HIS A 50 1.18 3.28 0.78
N THR A 51 0.23 2.83 1.58
CA THR A 51 0.39 1.57 2.31
C THR A 51 0.48 0.39 1.36
N THR A 52 -0.25 0.44 0.24
CA THR A 52 -0.18 -0.58 -0.81
C THR A 52 1.16 -0.52 -1.52
N TRP A 53 1.63 0.69 -1.87
CA TRP A 53 2.93 0.91 -2.49
C TRP A 53 4.06 0.35 -1.61
N PHE A 54 3.94 0.50 -0.30
CA PHE A 54 4.94 -0.01 0.64
C PHE A 54 5.09 -1.53 0.51
N PHE A 55 3.99 -2.27 0.54
CA PHE A 55 4.03 -3.73 0.40
C PHE A 55 4.56 -4.14 -0.97
N GLU A 56 4.14 -3.46 -2.02
CA GLU A 56 4.62 -3.76 -3.37
C GLU A 56 6.12 -3.54 -3.50
N THR A 57 6.60 -2.39 -3.07
CA THR A 57 7.99 -1.98 -3.28
C THR A 57 8.97 -2.77 -2.43
N PHE A 58 8.66 -2.92 -1.14
CA PHE A 58 9.63 -3.49 -0.20
C PHE A 58 9.52 -5.00 -0.07
N LEU A 59 8.40 -5.59 -0.43
CA LEU A 59 8.22 -7.04 -0.33
C LEU A 59 8.10 -7.72 -1.68
N LEU A 60 7.12 -7.36 -2.48
CA LEU A 60 6.85 -8.06 -3.74
C LEU A 60 7.94 -7.83 -4.80
N LYS A 61 8.31 -6.59 -5.03
CA LYS A 61 9.35 -6.27 -6.03
C LYS A 61 10.72 -6.78 -5.60
N THR A 62 10.95 -6.89 -4.30
CA THR A 62 12.24 -7.29 -3.75
C THR A 62 12.37 -8.81 -3.66
N TYR A 63 11.32 -9.50 -3.23
CA TYR A 63 11.40 -10.91 -2.87
C TYR A 63 10.56 -11.84 -3.75
N SER A 64 9.54 -11.36 -4.45
CA SER A 64 8.68 -12.21 -5.25
C SER A 64 9.20 -12.28 -6.68
N THR A 65 9.78 -13.42 -7.05
CA THR A 65 10.33 -13.64 -8.38
C THR A 65 9.24 -13.59 -9.44
N GLY A 66 9.44 -12.76 -10.46
CA GLY A 66 8.47 -12.64 -11.56
C GLY A 66 7.29 -11.73 -11.27
N TYR A 67 7.27 -11.07 -10.11
CA TYR A 67 6.19 -10.12 -9.80
C TYR A 67 6.18 -8.97 -10.81
N LYS A 68 5.00 -8.63 -11.30
CA LYS A 68 4.81 -7.49 -12.21
C LYS A 68 4.20 -6.32 -11.44
N GLU A 69 4.89 -5.19 -11.47
CA GLU A 69 4.42 -3.94 -10.87
C GLU A 69 3.09 -3.53 -11.49
N PHE A 70 2.16 -3.06 -10.65
CA PHE A 70 0.82 -2.67 -11.10
C PHE A 70 0.87 -1.49 -12.06
N ASP A 71 1.54 -0.40 -11.65
CA ASP A 71 1.70 0.80 -12.48
C ASP A 71 3.00 1.50 -12.08
N PRO A 72 3.97 1.63 -13.01
CA PRO A 72 5.26 2.24 -12.69
C PRO A 72 5.17 3.68 -12.19
N GLN A 73 4.14 4.42 -12.57
CA GLN A 73 3.97 5.81 -12.14
C GLN A 73 3.53 5.95 -10.69
N TYR A 74 2.98 4.88 -10.11
CA TYR A 74 2.53 4.91 -8.71
C TYR A 74 3.69 5.05 -7.72
N ASN A 75 4.91 4.71 -8.12
CA ASN A 75 6.07 4.98 -7.27
C ASN A 75 6.24 6.48 -7.01
N TYR A 76 6.07 7.30 -8.04
CA TYR A 76 6.13 8.76 -7.88
C TYR A 76 4.99 9.27 -7.00
N VAL A 77 3.77 8.78 -7.22
CA VAL A 77 2.57 9.29 -6.54
C VAL A 77 2.56 8.90 -5.06
N PHE A 78 2.95 7.68 -4.73
CA PHE A 78 2.75 7.13 -3.39
C PHE A 78 4.02 6.97 -2.56
N ASN A 79 5.19 7.21 -3.12
CA ASN A 79 6.43 7.22 -2.35
C ASN A 79 6.39 8.36 -1.33
N SER A 80 6.89 8.13 -0.13
CA SER A 80 6.99 9.16 0.91
C SER A 80 8.46 9.51 1.16
N TYR A 81 9.02 9.22 2.30
CA TYR A 81 10.36 9.66 2.70
C TYR A 81 11.49 8.83 2.08
N TYR A 82 11.21 7.98 1.12
CA TYR A 82 12.19 7.04 0.57
C TYR A 82 12.81 7.57 -0.72
N GLU A 83 13.57 8.65 -0.62
CA GLU A 83 14.16 9.31 -1.79
C GLU A 83 15.08 8.38 -2.59
N THR A 84 15.70 7.40 -1.93
CA THR A 84 16.53 6.41 -2.60
C THR A 84 15.76 5.49 -3.55
N ILE A 85 14.43 5.41 -3.38
CA ILE A 85 13.55 4.61 -4.25
C ILE A 85 13.19 5.38 -5.53
N GLY A 86 13.25 6.71 -5.49
CA GLY A 86 12.93 7.55 -6.63
C GLY A 86 12.25 8.84 -6.27
N ALA A 87 11.82 9.60 -7.28
CA ALA A 87 11.11 10.86 -7.11
C ALA A 87 9.74 10.63 -6.48
N ARG A 88 9.23 11.63 -5.78
CA ARG A 88 7.94 11.56 -5.10
C ARG A 88 7.22 12.90 -5.14
N VAL A 89 5.89 12.83 -4.98
CA VAL A 89 5.06 14.02 -4.78
C VAL A 89 5.25 14.51 -3.35
N ILE A 90 5.57 15.79 -3.17
CA ILE A 90 5.73 16.35 -1.82
C ILE A 90 4.38 16.40 -1.10
N ARG A 91 4.40 16.29 0.24
CA ARG A 91 3.19 16.16 1.06
C ARG A 91 2.17 17.26 0.79
N THR A 92 2.63 18.50 0.64
CA THR A 92 1.74 19.64 0.48
C THR A 92 0.94 19.60 -0.83
N ASP A 93 1.40 18.82 -1.82
CA ASP A 93 0.75 18.73 -3.13
C ASP A 93 -0.10 17.48 -3.31
N ARG A 94 -0.19 16.62 -2.31
CA ARG A 94 -0.93 15.36 -2.42
C ARG A 94 -2.43 15.55 -2.65
N GLY A 95 -2.98 16.67 -2.19
CA GLY A 95 -4.37 17.03 -2.45
C GLY A 95 -4.64 17.55 -3.85
N ASN A 96 -3.59 17.81 -4.62
CA ASN A 96 -3.71 18.33 -5.99
C ASN A 96 -3.79 17.20 -7.03
N LEU A 97 -3.75 15.95 -6.61
CA LEU A 97 -3.73 14.79 -7.52
C LEU A 97 -5.14 14.27 -7.75
N SER A 98 -5.65 14.41 -8.98
CA SER A 98 -6.92 13.82 -9.37
C SER A 98 -6.78 12.37 -9.83
N ARG A 99 -5.59 11.96 -10.24
CA ARG A 99 -5.27 10.60 -10.68
C ARG A 99 -4.10 10.05 -9.87
N PRO A 100 -4.11 8.75 -9.53
CA PRO A 100 -5.18 7.80 -9.82
C PRO A 100 -6.47 8.17 -9.06
N THR A 101 -7.62 7.70 -9.57
CA THR A 101 -8.90 7.89 -8.89
C THR A 101 -8.99 6.99 -7.66
N VAL A 102 -9.99 7.23 -6.80
CA VAL A 102 -10.27 6.34 -5.66
C VAL A 102 -10.51 4.91 -6.15
N LYS A 103 -11.27 4.74 -7.23
CA LYS A 103 -11.53 3.44 -7.83
C LYS A 103 -10.24 2.76 -8.28
N ASP A 104 -9.33 3.51 -8.89
CA ASP A 104 -8.03 2.99 -9.32
C ASP A 104 -7.20 2.54 -8.14
N VAL A 105 -7.21 3.28 -7.04
CA VAL A 105 -6.48 2.92 -5.83
C VAL A 105 -7.02 1.63 -5.23
N TYR A 106 -8.33 1.44 -5.20
CA TYR A 106 -8.89 0.17 -4.72
C TYR A 106 -8.53 -0.99 -5.64
N ARG A 107 -8.46 -0.78 -6.97
CA ARG A 107 -7.96 -1.81 -7.89
C ARG A 107 -6.49 -2.15 -7.60
N TYR A 108 -5.69 -1.15 -7.36
CA TYR A 108 -4.28 -1.31 -6.99
C TYR A 108 -4.16 -2.14 -5.71
N ARG A 109 -4.96 -1.82 -4.68
CA ARG A 109 -4.97 -2.57 -3.43
C ARG A 109 -5.33 -4.04 -3.66
N ARG A 110 -6.37 -4.31 -4.43
CA ARG A 110 -6.79 -5.68 -4.72
C ARG A 110 -5.69 -6.47 -5.45
N TYR A 111 -5.03 -5.84 -6.40
CA TYR A 111 -3.95 -6.46 -7.15
C TYR A 111 -2.78 -6.84 -6.22
N VAL A 112 -2.31 -5.89 -5.42
CA VAL A 112 -1.19 -6.10 -4.52
C VAL A 112 -1.56 -7.08 -3.40
N ASP A 113 -2.75 -6.97 -2.85
CA ASP A 113 -3.19 -7.86 -1.76
C ASP A 113 -3.29 -9.31 -2.25
N ALA A 114 -3.79 -9.54 -3.45
CA ALA A 114 -3.83 -10.88 -4.04
C ALA A 114 -2.42 -11.44 -4.24
N ALA A 115 -1.50 -10.63 -4.74
CA ALA A 115 -0.10 -11.02 -4.92
C ALA A 115 0.58 -11.29 -3.59
N MET A 116 0.30 -10.48 -2.57
CA MET A 116 0.84 -10.68 -1.22
C MET A 116 0.34 -12.00 -0.62
N MET A 117 -0.94 -12.29 -0.78
CA MET A 117 -1.51 -13.54 -0.25
C MET A 117 -0.89 -14.76 -0.92
N GLU A 118 -0.72 -14.72 -2.23
CA GLU A 118 -0.06 -15.80 -2.97
C GLU A 118 1.38 -15.97 -2.52
N TRP A 119 2.11 -14.86 -2.41
CA TRP A 119 3.51 -14.90 -1.98
C TRP A 119 3.66 -15.44 -0.56
N LEU A 120 2.82 -14.99 0.37
CA LEU A 120 2.87 -15.45 1.76
C LEU A 120 2.55 -16.96 1.89
N HIS A 121 1.61 -17.46 1.07
CA HIS A 121 1.26 -18.88 1.09
C HIS A 121 2.37 -19.78 0.51
N ASN A 122 3.14 -19.26 -0.46
CA ASN A 122 4.07 -20.08 -1.23
C ASN A 122 5.55 -19.87 -0.86
N SER A 123 5.83 -18.90 0.00
CA SER A 123 7.22 -18.55 0.33
C SER A 123 7.50 -18.78 1.80
N PRO A 124 8.67 -19.33 2.14
CA PRO A 124 9.06 -19.41 3.55
C PRO A 124 9.29 -18.02 4.12
N VAL A 125 8.75 -17.80 5.32
CA VAL A 125 8.97 -16.55 6.04
C VAL A 125 10.35 -16.61 6.70
N THR A 126 11.19 -15.61 6.41
CA THR A 126 12.51 -15.50 7.00
C THR A 126 12.60 -14.25 7.88
N ALA A 127 13.66 -14.16 8.68
CA ALA A 127 13.88 -13.00 9.54
C ALA A 127 14.13 -11.71 8.74
N GLU A 128 14.46 -11.82 7.47
CA GLU A 128 14.71 -10.67 6.59
C GLU A 128 13.40 -10.04 6.09
N ILE A 129 12.32 -10.77 6.15
CA ILE A 129 11.02 -10.37 5.71
C ILE A 129 10.15 -9.98 6.91
#